data_df42c07ccbec8c6c4a3686fa55e3ce1f
#
_entry.id   df42c07ccbec8c6c4a3686fa55e3ce1f
#
_cell.length_a   1.000
_cell.length_b   1.000
_cell.length_c   1.000
_cell.angle_alpha   90.00
_cell.angle_beta   90.00
_cell.angle_gamma   90.00
#
_symmetry.space_group_name_H-M   'P 1'
#
loop_
_entity.id
_entity.type
_entity.pdbx_description
1 polymer ?
#
loop_
_entity_poly.entity_id
_entity_poly.type
_entity_poly.pdbx_seq_one_letter_code
_entity_poly.pdbx_strand_id
1 'polypeptide(L)'
;MKKRILSILLLCCMVLTLLPTAAFAEGSTEELPVCTCETACMAESMNDDCSVCGAEGASAENCAKYADSVNGEGSGTGTSRQALTNVAITFPTPEAGKPVGDGSAVSANADSGLTLYLFGPALWKQGEEPDKLDENAAYAEGNTYLLNFTFYTQKPITDETVLTYNGKPITRYADYQALTEALDAYDGKQDAYLGCVLFSAEGTGDPAMEDLKDLYLLSLYAFVRVPEAQIPEDTVDEQFTLTSGGTYYFDLSGVSIPGTANESLPDKTMRYVPFTYAGTVDAYKLTSETATTEEYAQQNKYLHSLFIADFAVTNDVSWDALNTAGLIFGKDYSAGGVDYTLRAPSVGSGYTGSDDSERGTPQSNEWDAILDKANQDWKDNTSGYIKNWSDKYSFGQDNYADASRRAVRGYNSARLWGIRDATDSRPYLGFRPVLEILNADTLDSDGLKVVTLDLNGGKLGGSSDAIHIIVKTG
;
A
#
# COMPACT_ATOMS: atom_id res chain seq x y z
N MET A 1 -15.51 -23.81 -12.75
CA MET A 1 -15.65 -24.16 -11.34
C MET A 1 -14.74 -25.32 -10.93
N LYS A 2 -14.89 -26.56 -11.44
CA LYS A 2 -14.03 -27.70 -11.01
C LYS A 2 -12.51 -27.53 -11.21
N LYS A 3 -12.05 -26.73 -12.16
CA LYS A 3 -10.61 -26.47 -12.38
C LYS A 3 -10.02 -25.48 -11.38
N ARG A 4 -10.81 -24.53 -10.83
CA ARG A 4 -10.34 -23.53 -9.84
C ARG A 4 -10.15 -24.16 -8.46
N ILE A 5 -11.05 -25.04 -8.06
CA ILE A 5 -10.94 -25.79 -6.79
C ILE A 5 -9.67 -26.63 -6.76
N LEU A 6 -9.31 -27.23 -7.91
CA LEU A 6 -8.11 -28.03 -8.04
C LEU A 6 -6.83 -27.17 -7.91
N SER A 7 -6.85 -25.92 -8.38
CA SER A 7 -5.68 -25.01 -8.30
C SER A 7 -5.40 -24.54 -6.87
N ILE A 8 -6.42 -24.24 -6.07
CA ILE A 8 -6.23 -23.85 -4.66
C ILE A 8 -5.79 -25.05 -3.81
N LEU A 9 -6.36 -26.22 -4.07
CA LEU A 9 -5.88 -27.49 -3.46
C LEU A 9 -4.44 -27.83 -3.90
N LEU A 10 -4.09 -27.61 -5.18
CA LEU A 10 -2.73 -27.76 -5.68
C LEU A 10 -1.78 -26.72 -5.04
N LEU A 11 -2.24 -25.48 -4.77
CA LEU A 11 -1.43 -24.46 -4.12
C LEU A 11 -1.11 -24.88 -2.68
N CYS A 12 -2.07 -25.42 -1.94
CA CYS A 12 -1.82 -26.00 -0.62
C CYS A 12 -0.92 -27.23 -0.68
N CYS A 13 -1.13 -28.15 -1.65
CA CYS A 13 -0.29 -29.33 -1.86
C CYS A 13 1.08 -28.99 -2.48
N MET A 14 1.19 -28.01 -3.40
CA MET A 14 2.48 -27.59 -3.96
C MET A 14 3.36 -26.85 -2.95
N VAL A 15 2.78 -26.14 -1.97
CA VAL A 15 3.54 -25.52 -0.90
C VAL A 15 4.14 -26.60 0.03
N LEU A 16 3.47 -27.74 0.18
CA LEU A 16 3.98 -28.88 0.91
C LEU A 16 5.03 -29.69 0.12
N THR A 17 5.02 -29.66 -1.22
CA THR A 17 5.94 -30.44 -2.07
C THR A 17 7.13 -29.64 -2.63
N LEU A 18 7.16 -28.31 -2.46
CA LEU A 18 8.24 -27.44 -2.94
C LEU A 18 9.18 -26.96 -1.83
N LEU A 19 9.26 -27.64 -0.70
CA LEU A 19 10.34 -27.44 0.22
C LEU A 19 11.63 -27.93 -0.45
N PRO A 20 12.65 -27.08 -0.66
CA PRO A 20 13.96 -27.59 -1.07
C PRO A 20 14.48 -28.46 0.06
N THR A 21 14.78 -29.71 -0.25
CA THR A 21 15.48 -30.67 0.61
C THR A 21 16.90 -30.21 1.01
N ALA A 22 17.21 -28.94 0.90
CA ALA A 22 18.53 -28.36 1.12
C ALA A 22 18.64 -27.37 2.28
N ALA A 23 17.67 -27.32 3.21
CA ALA A 23 17.77 -26.47 4.41
C ALA A 23 17.95 -27.26 5.72
N PHE A 24 18.22 -28.55 5.66
CA PHE A 24 18.85 -29.25 6.78
C PHE A 24 20.38 -29.12 6.61
N ALA A 25 20.90 -27.94 6.95
CA ALA A 25 22.30 -27.81 7.30
C ALA A 25 22.54 -28.69 8.53
N GLU A 26 23.52 -29.58 8.43
CA GLU A 26 24.08 -30.35 9.53
C GLU A 26 24.37 -29.43 10.71
N GLY A 27 23.47 -29.42 11.68
CA GLY A 27 23.59 -28.76 12.94
C GLY A 27 22.86 -29.60 13.98
N SER A 28 23.60 -30.54 14.58
CA SER A 28 23.27 -31.30 15.78
C SER A 28 21.80 -31.71 15.91
N THR A 29 21.52 -33.00 15.66
CA THR A 29 20.36 -33.71 16.20
C THR A 29 20.45 -33.71 17.71
N GLU A 30 20.04 -32.65 18.39
CA GLU A 30 19.59 -32.75 19.75
C GLU A 30 18.20 -33.37 19.65
N GLU A 31 18.14 -34.71 19.91
CA GLU A 31 16.88 -35.38 20.19
C GLU A 31 16.20 -34.57 21.31
N LEU A 32 14.97 -34.15 21.10
CA LEU A 32 14.18 -33.48 22.15
C LEU A 32 14.17 -34.46 23.38
N PRO A 33 14.48 -33.97 24.58
CA PRO A 33 14.58 -34.80 25.74
C PRO A 33 13.25 -35.53 25.99
N VAL A 34 13.29 -36.85 25.99
CA VAL A 34 12.13 -37.70 26.25
C VAL A 34 12.14 -38.10 27.75
N CYS A 35 10.98 -37.96 28.39
CA CYS A 35 10.84 -38.34 29.77
C CYS A 35 11.07 -39.87 29.96
N THR A 36 12.07 -40.23 30.75
CA THR A 36 12.48 -41.61 31.02
C THR A 36 12.00 -42.13 32.38
N CYS A 37 11.11 -41.44 33.08
CA CYS A 37 10.60 -41.82 34.37
C CYS A 37 9.76 -43.10 34.29
N GLU A 38 10.04 -44.10 35.15
CA GLU A 38 9.25 -45.32 35.29
C GLU A 38 8.00 -45.10 36.16
N THR A 39 8.06 -44.12 37.06
CA THR A 39 6.98 -43.75 37.98
C THR A 39 6.75 -42.24 37.91
N ALA A 40 5.54 -41.78 38.29
CA ALA A 40 5.20 -40.36 38.29
C ALA A 40 6.09 -39.56 39.25
N CYS A 41 6.61 -38.45 38.81
CA CYS A 41 7.27 -37.47 39.69
C CYS A 41 6.23 -36.74 40.53
N MET A 42 6.58 -36.43 41.76
CA MET A 42 5.80 -35.56 42.65
C MET A 42 6.56 -34.26 42.89
N ALA A 43 5.85 -33.17 43.22
CA ALA A 43 6.47 -31.87 43.45
C ALA A 43 7.60 -31.87 44.48
N GLU A 44 7.55 -32.84 45.44
CA GLU A 44 8.55 -33.00 46.50
C GLU A 44 9.64 -34.04 46.16
N SER A 45 9.51 -34.76 45.03
CA SER A 45 10.47 -35.79 44.58
C SER A 45 10.50 -35.92 43.09
N MET A 46 11.18 -34.98 42.45
CA MET A 46 11.47 -35.02 41.03
C MET A 46 12.59 -36.00 40.74
N ASN A 47 12.55 -36.61 39.54
CA ASN A 47 13.62 -37.49 39.10
C ASN A 47 14.72 -36.67 38.42
N ASP A 48 15.77 -36.36 39.14
CA ASP A 48 16.90 -35.52 38.68
C ASP A 48 17.71 -36.21 37.55
N ASP A 49 17.59 -37.53 37.37
CA ASP A 49 18.26 -38.29 36.32
C ASP A 49 17.45 -38.26 34.98
N CYS A 50 16.24 -37.75 34.99
CA CYS A 50 15.41 -37.63 33.80
C CYS A 50 15.67 -36.29 33.08
N SER A 51 16.03 -36.35 31.81
CA SER A 51 16.33 -35.18 30.99
C SER A 51 15.18 -34.16 30.87
N VAL A 52 13.94 -34.57 31.16
CA VAL A 52 12.74 -33.70 31.17
C VAL A 52 12.40 -33.22 32.56
N CYS A 53 12.42 -34.12 33.57
CA CYS A 53 11.97 -33.83 34.91
C CYS A 53 13.08 -33.28 35.82
N GLY A 54 14.35 -33.54 35.51
CA GLY A 54 15.51 -32.97 36.18
C GLY A 54 16.03 -31.66 35.57
N ALA A 55 15.41 -31.15 34.53
CA ALA A 55 15.81 -29.89 33.92
C ALA A 55 15.53 -28.69 34.86
N GLU A 56 16.38 -27.68 34.81
CA GLU A 56 16.20 -26.44 35.61
C GLU A 56 14.85 -25.78 35.28
N GLY A 57 13.99 -25.64 36.27
CA GLY A 57 12.64 -25.11 36.13
C GLY A 57 11.55 -26.13 35.76
N ALA A 58 11.89 -27.43 35.72
CA ALA A 58 10.90 -28.48 35.51
C ALA A 58 9.93 -28.59 36.71
N SER A 59 8.66 -28.93 36.42
CA SER A 59 7.64 -29.23 37.42
C SER A 59 7.21 -30.70 37.30
N ALA A 60 6.57 -31.24 38.34
CA ALA A 60 6.05 -32.61 38.33
C ALA A 60 5.11 -32.87 37.14
N GLU A 61 4.44 -31.86 36.68
CA GLU A 61 3.51 -31.87 35.53
C GLU A 61 4.24 -32.15 34.20
N ASN A 62 5.55 -31.92 34.13
CA ASN A 62 6.37 -32.24 32.95
C ASN A 62 6.66 -33.76 32.84
N CYS A 63 6.40 -34.53 33.90
CA CYS A 63 6.60 -35.95 33.88
C CYS A 63 5.52 -36.66 33.08
N ALA A 64 5.92 -37.48 32.11
CA ALA A 64 4.99 -38.25 31.28
C ALA A 64 4.10 -39.22 32.06
N LYS A 65 4.50 -39.58 33.32
CA LYS A 65 3.74 -40.45 34.23
C LYS A 65 2.87 -39.70 35.23
N TYR A 66 2.94 -38.37 35.28
CA TYR A 66 2.23 -37.56 36.27
C TYR A 66 0.71 -37.70 36.14
N ALA A 67 0.21 -37.72 34.92
CA ALA A 67 -1.24 -37.83 34.64
C ALA A 67 -1.82 -39.18 35.13
N ASP A 68 -1.04 -40.26 35.06
CA ASP A 68 -1.47 -41.58 35.48
C ASP A 68 -1.61 -41.68 37.01
N SER A 69 -0.91 -40.84 37.79
CA SER A 69 -0.91 -40.87 39.25
C SER A 69 -2.04 -40.05 39.90
N VAL A 70 -2.58 -39.07 39.17
CA VAL A 70 -3.63 -38.16 39.69
C VAL A 70 -5.05 -38.68 39.40
N ASN A 71 -5.21 -39.53 38.37
CA ASN A 71 -6.49 -40.14 38.00
C ASN A 71 -6.47 -41.66 38.27
N GLY A 72 -6.75 -42.06 39.50
CA GLY A 72 -6.82 -43.45 39.89
C GLY A 72 -7.83 -44.28 39.08
N GLU A 73 -7.34 -45.44 38.55
CA GLU A 73 -8.05 -46.61 38.01
C GLU A 73 -8.80 -46.42 36.67
N GLY A 74 -8.16 -46.86 35.58
CA GLY A 74 -8.82 -47.11 34.31
C GLY A 74 -7.86 -47.47 33.19
N SER A 75 -7.64 -48.76 32.96
CA SER A 75 -6.84 -49.32 31.88
C SER A 75 -7.33 -48.81 30.53
N GLY A 76 -6.49 -48.04 29.84
CA GLY A 76 -6.73 -47.63 28.45
C GLY A 76 -5.56 -46.77 27.96
N THR A 77 -4.76 -47.31 27.04
CA THR A 77 -3.68 -46.64 26.34
C THR A 77 -4.20 -45.38 25.62
N GLY A 78 -3.95 -44.19 26.21
CA GLY A 78 -4.26 -42.92 25.60
C GLY A 78 -4.12 -41.83 26.65
N THR A 79 -2.98 -41.14 26.71
CA THR A 79 -2.82 -39.92 27.51
C THR A 79 -3.87 -38.89 27.07
N SER A 80 -4.92 -38.76 27.89
CA SER A 80 -5.91 -37.69 27.72
C SER A 80 -5.24 -36.36 28.02
N ARG A 81 -4.65 -35.73 26.99
CA ARG A 81 -4.16 -34.37 27.07
C ARG A 81 -5.39 -33.44 27.24
N GLN A 82 -5.33 -32.55 28.22
CA GLN A 82 -6.42 -31.57 28.40
C GLN A 82 -6.60 -30.73 27.14
N ALA A 83 -7.82 -30.71 26.66
CA ALA A 83 -8.17 -29.87 25.46
C ALA A 83 -7.97 -28.36 25.75
N LEU A 84 -7.57 -27.64 24.75
CA LEU A 84 -7.46 -26.20 24.82
C LEU A 84 -8.84 -25.55 24.97
N THR A 85 -8.97 -24.65 25.92
CA THR A 85 -10.20 -23.85 26.10
C THR A 85 -10.16 -22.58 25.23
N ASN A 86 -8.95 -22.04 25.00
CA ASN A 86 -8.78 -20.81 24.24
C ASN A 86 -7.47 -20.84 23.45
N VAL A 87 -7.53 -20.37 22.21
CA VAL A 87 -6.37 -20.10 21.35
C VAL A 87 -6.50 -18.67 20.84
N ALA A 88 -5.61 -17.80 21.27
CA ALA A 88 -5.53 -16.40 20.83
C ALA A 88 -4.26 -16.20 20.01
N ILE A 89 -4.44 -15.99 18.71
CA ILE A 89 -3.35 -15.73 17.76
C ILE A 89 -3.27 -14.22 17.54
N THR A 90 -2.05 -13.70 17.56
CA THR A 90 -1.76 -12.30 17.23
C THR A 90 -0.71 -12.21 16.15
N PHE A 91 -0.90 -11.29 15.21
CA PHE A 91 0.04 -10.94 14.16
C PHE A 91 -0.04 -9.44 13.92
N PRO A 92 1.07 -8.75 13.65
CA PRO A 92 1.02 -7.33 13.32
C PRO A 92 0.04 -7.03 12.19
N THR A 93 -0.78 -6.00 12.36
CA THR A 93 -1.66 -5.56 11.28
C THR A 93 -0.80 -5.11 10.11
N PRO A 94 -1.05 -5.62 8.89
CA PRO A 94 -0.34 -5.16 7.70
C PRO A 94 -0.46 -3.64 7.52
N GLU A 95 0.69 -2.98 7.34
CA GLU A 95 0.79 -1.54 7.11
C GLU A 95 1.49 -1.28 5.78
N ALA A 96 1.01 -0.28 5.03
CA ALA A 96 1.60 0.11 3.75
C ALA A 96 3.11 0.41 3.88
N GLY A 97 3.89 -0.07 2.91
CA GLY A 97 5.34 0.11 2.89
C GLY A 97 6.13 -0.77 3.86
N LYS A 98 5.48 -1.52 4.76
CA LYS A 98 6.16 -2.49 5.63
C LYS A 98 6.36 -3.82 4.91
N PRO A 99 7.48 -4.52 5.15
CA PRO A 99 7.71 -5.84 4.59
C PRO A 99 6.68 -6.84 5.10
N VAL A 100 6.32 -7.80 4.28
CA VAL A 100 5.39 -8.89 4.61
C VAL A 100 5.98 -9.77 5.72
N GLY A 101 7.29 -10.00 5.68
CA GLY A 101 8.01 -10.81 6.67
C GLY A 101 7.86 -12.32 6.45
N ASP A 102 8.50 -13.08 7.31
CA ASP A 102 8.57 -14.55 7.28
C ASP A 102 7.55 -15.22 8.22
N GLY A 103 6.67 -14.46 8.84
CA GLY A 103 5.71 -14.95 9.84
C GLY A 103 6.27 -15.06 11.26
N SER A 104 7.56 -14.80 11.50
CA SER A 104 8.17 -14.88 12.84
C SER A 104 7.54 -13.95 13.88
N ALA A 105 6.86 -12.89 13.41
CA ALA A 105 6.12 -11.96 14.26
C ALA A 105 4.77 -12.51 14.78
N VAL A 106 4.33 -13.70 14.32
CA VAL A 106 3.13 -14.33 14.86
C VAL A 106 3.36 -14.81 16.27
N SER A 107 2.37 -14.64 17.12
CA SER A 107 2.38 -15.20 18.47
C SER A 107 1.03 -15.82 18.82
N ALA A 108 1.06 -16.80 19.70
CA ALA A 108 -0.13 -17.39 20.30
C ALA A 108 -0.01 -17.34 21.83
N ASN A 109 -1.14 -17.43 22.55
CA ASN A 109 -1.09 -17.51 24.00
C ASN A 109 -0.24 -18.71 24.44
N ALA A 110 0.63 -18.52 25.44
CA ALA A 110 1.63 -19.49 25.86
C ALA A 110 1.02 -20.87 26.24
N ASP A 111 -0.18 -20.86 26.84
CA ASP A 111 -0.86 -22.09 27.27
C ASP A 111 -1.33 -22.98 26.10
N SER A 112 -1.40 -22.40 24.86
CA SER A 112 -1.85 -23.15 23.68
C SER A 112 -0.81 -24.16 23.19
N GLY A 113 0.48 -23.91 23.42
CA GLY A 113 1.57 -24.71 22.87
C GLY A 113 1.58 -24.75 21.36
N LEU A 114 0.97 -23.74 20.70
CA LEU A 114 0.96 -23.60 19.25
C LEU A 114 2.33 -23.18 18.74
N THR A 115 2.80 -23.89 17.72
CA THR A 115 4.02 -23.56 16.98
C THR A 115 3.66 -23.31 15.54
N LEU A 116 4.17 -22.22 14.96
CA LEU A 116 3.99 -21.94 13.54
C LEU A 116 4.78 -22.95 12.70
N TYR A 117 4.11 -23.61 11.77
CA TYR A 117 4.70 -24.53 10.81
C TYR A 117 4.89 -23.90 9.44
N LEU A 118 3.88 -23.13 8.98
CA LEU A 118 3.89 -22.50 7.68
C LEU A 118 3.26 -21.11 7.75
N PHE A 119 3.90 -20.14 7.08
CA PHE A 119 3.32 -18.86 6.76
C PHE A 119 3.31 -18.66 5.23
N GLY A 120 2.14 -18.39 4.67
CA GLY A 120 1.93 -18.23 3.24
C GLY A 120 1.19 -16.93 2.92
N PRO A 121 1.89 -15.78 2.78
CA PRO A 121 1.26 -14.54 2.40
C PRO A 121 1.03 -14.48 0.89
N ALA A 122 -0.11 -13.92 0.47
CA ALA A 122 -0.43 -13.72 -0.94
C ALA A 122 -1.24 -12.45 -1.14
N LEU A 123 -1.05 -11.77 -2.28
CA LEU A 123 -1.92 -10.72 -2.74
C LEU A 123 -3.21 -11.35 -3.29
N TRP A 124 -4.35 -10.95 -2.73
CA TRP A 124 -5.64 -11.48 -3.14
C TRP A 124 -6.33 -10.56 -4.17
N LYS A 125 -6.89 -11.17 -5.20
CA LYS A 125 -7.72 -10.50 -6.21
C LYS A 125 -8.97 -11.34 -6.44
N GLN A 126 -10.12 -10.69 -6.43
CA GLN A 126 -11.39 -11.39 -6.62
C GLN A 126 -11.44 -12.12 -7.97
N GLY A 127 -11.68 -13.42 -7.93
CA GLY A 127 -11.85 -14.25 -9.12
C GLY A 127 -10.56 -14.68 -9.82
N GLU A 128 -9.40 -14.33 -9.28
CA GLU A 128 -8.06 -14.75 -9.74
C GLU A 128 -7.38 -15.64 -8.70
N GLU A 129 -6.31 -16.35 -9.10
CA GLU A 129 -5.46 -17.03 -8.14
C GLU A 129 -4.67 -15.98 -7.33
N PRO A 130 -4.56 -16.13 -5.99
CA PRO A 130 -3.77 -15.23 -5.19
C PRO A 130 -2.29 -15.24 -5.60
N ASP A 131 -1.70 -14.08 -5.80
CA ASP A 131 -0.27 -13.94 -6.11
C ASP A 131 0.55 -14.15 -4.84
N LYS A 132 1.36 -15.22 -4.80
CA LYS A 132 2.25 -15.53 -3.67
C LYS A 132 3.28 -14.42 -3.51
N LEU A 133 3.49 -13.99 -2.27
CA LEU A 133 4.43 -12.91 -1.94
C LEU A 133 5.73 -13.48 -1.36
N ASP A 134 6.83 -12.78 -1.64
CA ASP A 134 8.12 -12.96 -0.99
C ASP A 134 8.12 -12.23 0.36
N GLU A 135 8.93 -12.71 1.31
CA GLU A 135 9.08 -12.11 2.64
C GLU A 135 9.52 -10.63 2.62
N ASN A 136 10.24 -10.23 1.56
CA ASN A 136 10.72 -8.86 1.37
C ASN A 136 9.71 -7.99 0.59
N ALA A 137 8.62 -8.57 0.08
CA ALA A 137 7.57 -7.80 -0.57
C ALA A 137 6.94 -6.83 0.45
N ALA A 138 6.66 -5.61 0.01
CA ALA A 138 5.99 -4.62 0.85
C ALA A 138 4.46 -4.70 0.69
N TYR A 139 3.74 -4.48 1.78
CA TYR A 139 2.31 -4.25 1.71
C TYR A 139 2.01 -2.93 0.99
N ALA A 140 1.03 -2.93 0.10
CA ALA A 140 0.58 -1.74 -0.62
C ALA A 140 -0.83 -1.30 -0.17
N GLU A 141 -1.04 0.00 -0.15
CA GLU A 141 -2.34 0.61 0.18
C GLU A 141 -3.46 0.11 -0.75
N GLY A 142 -4.65 -0.03 -0.20
CA GLY A 142 -5.85 -0.43 -0.95
C GLY A 142 -5.89 -1.91 -1.34
N ASN A 143 -4.81 -2.65 -1.14
CA ASN A 143 -4.73 -4.05 -1.47
C ASN A 143 -5.27 -4.95 -0.35
N THR A 144 -5.86 -6.06 -0.74
CA THR A 144 -6.29 -7.12 0.19
C THR A 144 -5.28 -8.27 0.12
N TYR A 145 -4.84 -8.73 1.26
CA TYR A 145 -3.88 -9.82 1.40
C TYR A 145 -4.54 -11.03 2.05
N LEU A 146 -4.21 -12.19 1.52
CA LEU A 146 -4.52 -13.46 2.15
C LEU A 146 -3.30 -13.92 2.94
N LEU A 147 -3.44 -14.01 4.26
CA LEU A 147 -2.43 -14.54 5.17
C LEU A 147 -2.84 -15.94 5.58
N ASN A 148 -2.07 -16.93 5.20
CA ASN A 148 -2.27 -18.31 5.60
C ASN A 148 -1.24 -18.68 6.66
N PHE A 149 -1.72 -19.13 7.83
CA PHE A 149 -0.90 -19.64 8.91
C PHE A 149 -1.29 -21.09 9.19
N THR A 150 -0.32 -21.97 9.19
CA THR A 150 -0.52 -23.34 9.69
C THR A 150 0.27 -23.53 10.97
N PHE A 151 -0.41 -23.91 12.01
CA PHE A 151 0.15 -24.19 13.33
C PHE A 151 0.00 -25.66 13.66
N TYR A 152 0.87 -26.15 14.54
CA TYR A 152 0.70 -27.43 15.19
C TYR A 152 0.76 -27.29 16.70
N THR A 153 0.10 -28.21 17.40
CA THR A 153 0.15 -28.32 18.85
C THR A 153 -0.07 -29.78 19.27
N GLN A 154 0.45 -30.14 20.44
CA GLN A 154 0.20 -31.44 21.04
C GLN A 154 -1.10 -31.50 21.86
N LYS A 155 -1.74 -30.34 22.11
CA LYS A 155 -2.97 -30.26 22.90
C LYS A 155 -4.19 -30.36 22.00
N PRO A 156 -5.23 -31.12 22.35
CA PRO A 156 -6.42 -31.23 21.57
C PRO A 156 -7.09 -29.84 21.37
N ILE A 157 -7.45 -29.53 20.13
CA ILE A 157 -8.31 -28.40 19.78
C ILE A 157 -9.69 -29.02 19.48
N THR A 158 -10.69 -28.69 20.25
CA THR A 158 -12.05 -29.23 20.12
C THR A 158 -13.02 -28.16 19.63
N ASP A 159 -14.26 -28.54 19.34
CA ASP A 159 -15.31 -27.60 18.96
C ASP A 159 -15.62 -26.55 20.03
N GLU A 160 -15.30 -26.85 21.29
CA GLU A 160 -15.47 -25.95 22.43
C GLU A 160 -14.33 -24.92 22.58
N THR A 161 -13.17 -25.15 21.90
CA THR A 161 -12.03 -24.24 21.99
C THR A 161 -12.37 -22.90 21.34
N VAL A 162 -12.27 -21.79 22.05
CA VAL A 162 -12.45 -20.44 21.49
C VAL A 162 -11.22 -20.07 20.69
N LEU A 163 -11.40 -19.73 19.41
CA LEU A 163 -10.33 -19.30 18.50
C LEU A 163 -10.48 -17.82 18.17
N THR A 164 -9.41 -17.06 18.36
CA THR A 164 -9.37 -15.63 18.01
C THR A 164 -8.09 -15.27 17.27
N TYR A 165 -8.19 -14.29 16.35
CA TYR A 165 -7.06 -13.65 15.67
C TYR A 165 -7.15 -12.14 15.87
N ASN A 166 -6.11 -11.54 16.45
CA ASN A 166 -6.10 -10.13 16.86
C ASN A 166 -7.38 -9.73 17.63
N GLY A 167 -7.84 -10.63 18.53
CA GLY A 167 -9.04 -10.42 19.33
C GLY A 167 -10.37 -10.64 18.61
N LYS A 168 -10.38 -10.90 17.30
CA LYS A 168 -11.58 -11.18 16.50
C LYS A 168 -11.84 -12.69 16.44
N PRO A 169 -13.12 -13.16 16.56
CA PRO A 169 -13.45 -14.57 16.44
C PRO A 169 -13.10 -15.13 15.05
N ILE A 170 -12.65 -16.39 15.02
CA ILE A 170 -12.36 -17.12 13.79
C ILE A 170 -13.51 -18.06 13.46
N THR A 171 -14.03 -18.03 12.24
CA THR A 171 -15.05 -18.99 11.77
C THR A 171 -14.40 -20.33 11.45
N ARG A 172 -14.93 -21.40 11.99
CA ARG A 172 -14.50 -22.76 11.68
C ARG A 172 -15.27 -23.32 10.52
N TYR A 173 -14.56 -24.03 9.65
CA TYR A 173 -15.12 -24.78 8.54
C TYR A 173 -14.89 -26.27 8.76
N ALA A 174 -15.84 -27.08 8.32
CA ALA A 174 -15.78 -28.53 8.50
C ALA A 174 -14.62 -29.20 7.73
N ASP A 175 -14.27 -28.61 6.59
CA ASP A 175 -13.21 -29.09 5.72
C ASP A 175 -12.70 -27.95 4.81
N TYR A 176 -11.65 -28.25 4.04
CA TYR A 176 -11.06 -27.30 3.10
C TYR A 176 -12.01 -26.89 1.95
N GLN A 177 -12.95 -27.77 1.59
CA GLN A 177 -13.91 -27.43 0.52
C GLN A 177 -14.85 -26.33 0.99
N ALA A 178 -15.42 -26.47 2.20
CA ALA A 178 -16.30 -25.46 2.80
C ALA A 178 -15.57 -24.12 3.01
N LEU A 179 -14.30 -24.16 3.44
CA LEU A 179 -13.45 -22.99 3.56
C LEU A 179 -13.24 -22.32 2.18
N THR A 180 -12.89 -23.10 1.15
CA THR A 180 -12.64 -22.58 -0.19
C THR A 180 -13.88 -21.94 -0.80
N GLU A 181 -15.07 -22.54 -0.60
CA GLU A 181 -16.33 -21.96 -1.06
C GLU A 181 -16.59 -20.59 -0.40
N ALA A 182 -16.25 -20.46 0.89
CA ALA A 182 -16.38 -19.20 1.61
C ALA A 182 -15.33 -18.15 1.16
N LEU A 183 -14.11 -18.58 0.85
CA LEU A 183 -13.07 -17.70 0.32
C LEU A 183 -13.42 -17.19 -1.08
N ASP A 184 -13.99 -18.04 -1.93
CA ASP A 184 -14.45 -17.68 -3.28
C ASP A 184 -15.64 -16.69 -3.24
N ALA A 185 -16.45 -16.76 -2.18
CA ALA A 185 -17.58 -15.86 -1.96
C ALA A 185 -17.18 -14.51 -1.36
N TYR A 186 -15.95 -14.36 -0.89
CA TYR A 186 -15.45 -13.11 -0.29
C TYR A 186 -15.34 -12.01 -1.36
N ASP A 187 -15.97 -10.86 -1.09
CA ASP A 187 -16.06 -9.74 -2.04
C ASP A 187 -14.99 -8.65 -1.84
N GLY A 188 -14.07 -8.85 -0.89
CA GLY A 188 -12.97 -7.94 -0.61
C GLY A 188 -13.36 -6.66 0.13
N LYS A 189 -14.64 -6.48 0.48
CA LYS A 189 -15.14 -5.21 1.06
C LYS A 189 -15.15 -5.19 2.58
N GLN A 190 -15.06 -6.35 3.23
CA GLN A 190 -14.98 -6.42 4.69
C GLN A 190 -13.54 -6.21 5.13
N ASP A 191 -13.34 -5.47 6.21
CA ASP A 191 -12.01 -5.15 6.76
C ASP A 191 -11.19 -6.38 7.16
N ALA A 192 -11.83 -7.49 7.49
CA ALA A 192 -11.19 -8.77 7.73
C ALA A 192 -12.19 -9.92 7.60
N TYR A 193 -11.78 -10.99 6.93
CA TYR A 193 -12.44 -12.28 6.96
C TYR A 193 -11.51 -13.30 7.60
N LEU A 194 -12.01 -14.05 8.58
CA LEU A 194 -11.21 -15.00 9.33
C LEU A 194 -11.86 -16.38 9.28
N GLY A 195 -11.17 -17.34 8.69
CA GLY A 195 -11.61 -18.72 8.62
C GLY A 195 -10.51 -19.70 8.99
N CYS A 196 -10.88 -20.85 9.54
CA CYS A 196 -9.93 -21.89 9.81
C CYS A 196 -10.50 -23.29 9.57
N VAL A 197 -9.60 -24.23 9.37
CA VAL A 197 -9.87 -25.66 9.36
C VAL A 197 -8.95 -26.32 10.38
N LEU A 198 -9.52 -27.24 11.16
CA LEU A 198 -8.80 -28.10 12.08
C LEU A 198 -8.66 -29.48 11.45
N PHE A 199 -7.49 -30.06 11.51
CA PHE A 199 -7.27 -31.42 11.05
C PHE A 199 -6.21 -32.14 11.88
N SER A 200 -6.25 -33.45 11.85
CA SER A 200 -5.21 -34.34 12.37
C SER A 200 -4.34 -34.78 11.20
N ALA A 201 -3.06 -34.89 11.43
CA ALA A 201 -2.14 -35.45 10.45
C ALA A 201 -2.33 -36.96 10.27
N GLU A 202 -3.05 -37.62 11.18
CA GLU A 202 -3.41 -39.04 11.05
C GLU A 202 -4.21 -39.28 9.77
N GLY A 203 -3.71 -40.17 8.93
CA GLY A 203 -4.43 -40.60 7.71
C GLY A 203 -4.18 -39.77 6.48
N THR A 204 -3.34 -38.73 6.50
CA THR A 204 -2.97 -38.00 5.28
C THR A 204 -2.20 -38.84 4.27
N GLY A 205 -1.47 -39.87 4.73
CA GLY A 205 -0.62 -40.70 3.88
C GLY A 205 0.57 -39.99 3.29
N ASP A 206 0.76 -38.70 3.65
CA ASP A 206 1.87 -37.87 3.19
C ASP A 206 3.11 -38.15 4.07
N PRO A 207 4.22 -38.62 3.47
CA PRO A 207 5.47 -38.85 4.19
C PRO A 207 6.01 -37.59 4.90
N ALA A 208 5.73 -36.41 4.37
CA ALA A 208 6.13 -35.14 5.00
C ALA A 208 5.35 -34.82 6.29
N MET A 209 4.21 -35.48 6.51
CA MET A 209 3.37 -35.33 7.70
C MET A 209 3.60 -36.44 8.74
N GLU A 210 4.48 -37.44 8.47
CA GLU A 210 4.71 -38.58 9.39
C GLU A 210 5.19 -38.08 10.75
N ASP A 211 6.04 -37.06 10.81
CA ASP A 211 6.55 -36.49 12.06
C ASP A 211 5.48 -35.67 12.81
N LEU A 212 4.36 -35.36 12.18
CA LEU A 212 3.25 -34.59 12.75
C LEU A 212 2.02 -35.45 13.11
N LYS A 213 2.08 -36.77 12.92
CA LYS A 213 0.94 -37.70 13.04
C LYS A 213 0.20 -37.64 14.37
N ASP A 214 0.92 -37.29 15.44
CA ASP A 214 0.38 -37.19 16.79
C ASP A 214 0.00 -35.78 17.21
N LEU A 215 -0.04 -34.84 16.25
CA LEU A 215 -0.27 -33.44 16.48
C LEU A 215 -1.64 -32.99 15.95
N TYR A 216 -2.17 -31.96 16.57
CA TYR A 216 -3.34 -31.23 16.06
C TYR A 216 -2.85 -30.07 15.20
N LEU A 217 -3.42 -29.93 14.01
CA LEU A 217 -3.09 -28.87 13.07
C LEU A 217 -4.24 -27.86 12.95
N LEU A 218 -3.88 -26.59 12.94
CA LEU A 218 -4.78 -25.48 12.74
C LEU A 218 -4.30 -24.68 11.53
N SER A 219 -5.06 -24.70 10.43
CA SER A 219 -4.83 -23.78 9.30
C SER A 219 -5.78 -22.61 9.41
N LEU A 220 -5.22 -21.42 9.61
CA LEU A 220 -5.91 -20.15 9.70
C LEU A 220 -5.70 -19.35 8.42
N TYR A 221 -6.77 -18.81 7.89
CA TYR A 221 -6.79 -17.91 6.74
C TYR A 221 -7.35 -16.57 7.19
N ALA A 222 -6.55 -15.53 7.05
CA ALA A 222 -6.94 -14.18 7.38
C ALA A 222 -6.87 -13.31 6.12
N PHE A 223 -8.00 -12.76 5.69
CA PHE A 223 -7.99 -11.65 4.72
C PHE A 223 -7.83 -10.35 5.47
N VAL A 224 -6.83 -9.60 5.09
CA VAL A 224 -6.55 -8.29 5.68
C VAL A 224 -6.42 -7.29 4.55
N ARG A 225 -7.28 -6.28 4.56
CA ARG A 225 -7.15 -5.13 3.68
C ARG A 225 -6.18 -4.14 4.33
N VAL A 226 -5.14 -3.77 3.62
CA VAL A 226 -4.34 -2.61 4.00
C VAL A 226 -5.19 -1.39 3.67
N PRO A 227 -5.57 -0.58 4.65
CA PRO A 227 -6.36 0.60 4.36
C PRO A 227 -5.66 1.41 3.28
N GLU A 228 -6.41 1.91 2.33
CA GLU A 228 -5.94 3.09 1.60
C GLU A 228 -5.60 4.12 2.67
N ALA A 229 -4.46 4.80 2.53
CA ALA A 229 -4.19 5.89 3.44
C ALA A 229 -5.49 6.68 3.49
N GLN A 230 -6.15 6.65 4.65
CA GLN A 230 -7.24 7.56 4.88
C GLN A 230 -6.57 8.91 4.72
N ILE A 231 -6.69 9.50 3.53
CA ILE A 231 -6.54 10.94 3.41
C ILE A 231 -7.49 11.42 4.51
N PRO A 232 -6.99 12.06 5.56
CA PRO A 232 -7.88 12.55 6.59
C PRO A 232 -9.02 13.23 5.85
N GLU A 233 -10.26 12.90 6.16
CA GLU A 233 -11.42 13.68 5.73
C GLU A 233 -11.43 15.07 6.42
N ASP A 234 -10.31 15.59 6.76
CA ASP A 234 -10.04 17.00 6.71
C ASP A 234 -10.07 17.33 5.22
N THR A 235 -11.29 17.39 4.69
CA THR A 235 -11.56 18.10 3.45
C THR A 235 -10.89 19.44 3.65
N VAL A 236 -9.72 19.60 3.01
CA VAL A 236 -9.05 20.91 3.01
C VAL A 236 -10.11 21.88 2.52
N ASP A 237 -10.56 22.77 3.39
CA ASP A 237 -11.61 23.69 3.06
C ASP A 237 -11.20 24.48 1.80
N GLU A 238 -12.04 24.39 0.77
CA GLU A 238 -11.75 25.10 -0.47
C GLU A 238 -11.73 26.61 -0.18
N GLN A 239 -10.63 27.26 -0.51
CA GLN A 239 -10.46 28.70 -0.29
C GLN A 239 -11.41 29.52 -1.19
N PHE A 240 -11.85 28.94 -2.31
CA PHE A 240 -12.68 29.60 -3.30
C PHE A 240 -13.88 28.75 -3.72
N THR A 241 -14.98 29.39 -4.13
CA THR A 241 -16.20 28.74 -4.64
C THR A 241 -16.08 28.22 -6.08
N LEU A 242 -14.85 28.04 -6.58
CA LEU A 242 -14.58 27.46 -7.89
C LEU A 242 -14.87 25.94 -7.87
N THR A 243 -15.29 25.42 -9.01
CA THR A 243 -15.56 23.99 -9.15
C THR A 243 -14.25 23.21 -9.27
N SER A 244 -13.89 22.42 -8.28
CA SER A 244 -12.76 21.49 -8.35
C SER A 244 -12.94 20.53 -9.54
N GLY A 245 -11.88 20.36 -10.34
CA GLY A 245 -11.95 19.65 -11.62
C GLY A 245 -12.47 20.48 -12.78
N GLY A 246 -12.97 21.69 -12.54
CA GLY A 246 -13.39 22.62 -13.59
C GLY A 246 -12.20 23.15 -14.41
N THR A 247 -12.39 23.31 -15.72
CA THR A 247 -11.36 23.85 -16.62
C THR A 247 -11.53 25.35 -16.79
N TYR A 248 -10.45 26.09 -16.59
CA TYR A 248 -10.35 27.54 -16.73
C TYR A 248 -9.22 27.91 -17.68
N TYR A 249 -9.37 28.99 -18.42
CA TYR A 249 -8.43 29.36 -19.48
C TYR A 249 -7.63 30.59 -19.11
N PHE A 250 -6.32 30.54 -19.38
CA PHE A 250 -5.38 31.61 -19.07
C PHE A 250 -4.60 32.02 -20.31
N ASP A 251 -4.35 33.31 -20.46
CA ASP A 251 -3.54 33.86 -21.55
C ASP A 251 -2.06 33.89 -21.15
N LEU A 252 -1.31 32.91 -21.63
CA LEU A 252 0.14 32.82 -21.43
C LEU A 252 0.94 33.42 -22.60
N SER A 253 0.29 34.01 -23.61
CA SER A 253 0.97 34.54 -24.82
C SER A 253 1.94 35.68 -24.52
N GLY A 254 1.73 36.40 -23.44
CA GLY A 254 2.65 37.46 -22.96
C GLY A 254 3.81 36.93 -22.08
N VAL A 255 3.83 35.64 -21.75
CA VAL A 255 4.88 35.05 -20.91
C VAL A 255 5.96 34.42 -21.80
N SER A 256 7.22 34.84 -21.60
CA SER A 256 8.35 34.21 -22.29
C SER A 256 8.63 32.83 -21.68
N ILE A 257 7.99 31.80 -22.25
CA ILE A 257 8.19 30.39 -21.83
C ILE A 257 9.18 29.74 -22.81
N PRO A 258 10.34 29.21 -22.36
CA PRO A 258 11.30 28.55 -23.24
C PRO A 258 10.77 27.24 -23.80
N GLY A 259 11.38 26.79 -24.92
CA GLY A 259 11.00 25.57 -25.63
C GLY A 259 10.08 25.83 -26.81
N THR A 260 9.53 24.74 -27.34
CA THR A 260 8.60 24.75 -28.47
C THR A 260 7.19 24.57 -27.94
N ALA A 261 6.22 25.34 -28.43
CA ALA A 261 4.81 25.17 -28.07
C ALA A 261 4.37 23.71 -28.35
N ASN A 262 3.71 23.09 -27.37
CA ASN A 262 3.27 21.71 -27.53
C ASN A 262 2.20 21.60 -28.61
N GLU A 263 2.43 20.73 -29.58
CA GLU A 263 1.52 20.48 -30.70
C GLU A 263 0.10 20.05 -30.28
N SER A 264 -0.02 19.45 -29.07
CA SER A 264 -1.29 19.00 -28.51
C SER A 264 -2.12 20.12 -27.88
N LEU A 265 -1.58 21.33 -27.72
CA LEU A 265 -2.34 22.46 -27.18
C LEU A 265 -3.54 22.82 -28.08
N PRO A 266 -4.72 23.05 -27.47
CA PRO A 266 -5.89 23.52 -28.20
C PRO A 266 -5.64 24.85 -28.93
N ASP A 267 -4.81 25.71 -28.34
CA ASP A 267 -4.38 26.98 -28.89
C ASP A 267 -2.86 27.17 -28.78
N LYS A 268 -2.16 27.01 -29.91
CA LYS A 268 -0.71 27.19 -30.01
C LYS A 268 -0.23 28.61 -29.81
N THR A 269 -1.14 29.59 -29.89
CA THR A 269 -0.82 30.99 -29.57
C THR A 269 -0.74 31.27 -28.09
N MET A 270 -1.09 30.24 -27.25
CA MET A 270 -1.15 30.31 -25.79
C MET A 270 -2.07 31.41 -25.22
N ARG A 271 -3.03 31.92 -25.96
CA ARG A 271 -4.02 32.89 -25.46
C ARG A 271 -5.12 32.23 -24.64
N TYR A 272 -5.39 30.94 -24.91
CA TYR A 272 -6.40 30.14 -24.23
C TYR A 272 -5.82 28.81 -23.80
N VAL A 273 -4.91 28.85 -22.83
CA VAL A 273 -4.32 27.61 -22.24
C VAL A 273 -5.28 27.09 -21.20
N PRO A 274 -5.75 25.83 -21.32
CA PRO A 274 -6.63 25.23 -20.33
C PRO A 274 -5.84 24.80 -19.09
N PHE A 275 -6.37 25.15 -17.93
CA PHE A 275 -5.92 24.72 -16.63
C PHE A 275 -7.10 24.12 -15.86
N THR A 276 -6.90 23.03 -15.17
CA THR A 276 -7.88 22.47 -14.26
C THR A 276 -7.65 23.03 -12.86
N TYR A 277 -8.70 23.51 -12.22
CA TYR A 277 -8.66 23.91 -10.81
C TYR A 277 -8.56 22.66 -9.94
N ALA A 278 -7.42 22.47 -9.29
CA ALA A 278 -7.18 21.34 -8.41
C ALA A 278 -7.76 21.54 -6.98
N GLY A 279 -8.28 22.74 -6.71
CA GLY A 279 -8.71 23.13 -5.37
C GLY A 279 -7.53 23.47 -4.47
N THR A 280 -7.79 23.50 -3.17
CA THR A 280 -6.81 23.77 -2.14
C THR A 280 -6.07 22.46 -1.80
N VAL A 281 -4.75 22.50 -1.77
CA VAL A 281 -3.87 21.38 -1.43
C VAL A 281 -3.02 21.72 -0.21
N ASP A 282 -2.65 20.71 0.60
CA ASP A 282 -1.68 20.81 1.68
C ASP A 282 -0.37 20.19 1.22
N ALA A 283 0.49 20.98 0.59
CA ALA A 283 1.73 20.53 -0.01
C ALA A 283 2.84 21.56 0.14
N TYR A 284 4.09 21.11 0.02
CA TYR A 284 5.25 22.00 0.02
C TYR A 284 5.54 22.55 -1.37
N LYS A 285 6.18 23.70 -1.44
CA LYS A 285 6.88 24.19 -2.63
C LYS A 285 8.32 24.54 -2.28
N LEU A 286 9.17 24.63 -3.31
CA LEU A 286 10.55 25.07 -3.17
C LEU A 286 10.71 26.52 -3.62
N THR A 287 11.68 27.22 -3.04
CA THR A 287 12.09 28.58 -3.43
C THR A 287 13.49 28.61 -4.02
N SER A 288 14.20 27.50 -3.97
CA SER A 288 15.57 27.34 -4.49
C SER A 288 15.87 25.88 -4.80
N GLU A 289 16.96 25.65 -5.52
CA GLU A 289 17.43 24.33 -5.88
C GLU A 289 17.83 23.51 -4.66
N THR A 290 17.10 22.44 -4.39
CA THR A 290 17.42 21.49 -3.32
C THR A 290 16.81 20.13 -3.58
N ALA A 291 17.40 19.09 -2.99
CA ALA A 291 16.76 17.80 -2.82
C ALA A 291 15.92 17.85 -1.53
N THR A 292 14.65 17.56 -1.66
CA THR A 292 13.69 17.70 -0.57
C THR A 292 13.71 16.48 0.32
N THR A 293 13.77 16.68 1.63
CA THR A 293 13.64 15.64 2.65
C THR A 293 12.22 15.62 3.24
N GLU A 294 11.83 14.50 3.85
CA GLU A 294 10.55 14.40 4.57
C GLU A 294 10.43 15.46 5.66
N GLU A 295 11.53 15.75 6.39
CA GLU A 295 11.53 16.77 7.43
C GLU A 295 11.23 18.16 6.84
N TYR A 296 11.92 18.53 5.75
CA TYR A 296 11.67 19.82 5.08
C TYR A 296 10.21 19.91 4.62
N ALA A 297 9.71 18.86 3.96
CA ALA A 297 8.37 18.83 3.42
C ALA A 297 7.31 19.02 4.51
N GLN A 298 7.44 18.32 5.63
CA GLN A 298 6.50 18.44 6.75
C GLN A 298 6.52 19.82 7.43
N GLN A 299 7.69 20.48 7.48
CA GLN A 299 7.82 21.81 8.06
C GLN A 299 7.36 22.94 7.13
N ASN A 300 7.35 22.70 5.82
CA ASN A 300 7.11 23.73 4.81
C ASN A 300 5.84 23.50 3.97
N LYS A 301 5.06 22.47 4.25
CA LYS A 301 3.74 22.32 3.63
C LYS A 301 2.77 23.38 4.14
N TYR A 302 1.88 23.81 3.29
CA TYR A 302 0.88 24.83 3.60
C TYR A 302 -0.33 24.68 2.69
N LEU A 303 -1.45 25.24 3.13
CA LEU A 303 -2.69 25.25 2.36
C LEU A 303 -2.65 26.32 1.28
N HIS A 304 -2.81 25.91 0.03
CA HIS A 304 -2.86 26.83 -1.10
C HIS A 304 -3.67 26.27 -2.26
N SER A 305 -4.33 27.16 -3.02
CA SER A 305 -5.16 26.79 -4.15
C SER A 305 -4.37 26.82 -5.45
N LEU A 306 -4.49 25.76 -6.24
CA LEU A 306 -3.74 25.55 -7.47
C LEU A 306 -4.65 25.32 -8.68
N PHE A 307 -4.21 25.84 -9.81
CA PHE A 307 -4.60 25.40 -11.14
C PHE A 307 -3.41 24.66 -11.75
N ILE A 308 -3.64 23.51 -12.37
CA ILE A 308 -2.60 22.78 -13.11
C ILE A 308 -2.92 22.82 -14.59
N ALA A 309 -1.94 23.13 -15.44
CA ALA A 309 -2.12 23.11 -16.88
C ALA A 309 -2.54 21.71 -17.36
N ASP A 310 -3.56 21.63 -18.22
CA ASP A 310 -4.05 20.37 -18.78
C ASP A 310 -3.03 19.68 -19.69
N PHE A 311 -2.07 20.45 -20.20
CA PHE A 311 -0.99 19.98 -21.08
C PHE A 311 0.36 20.47 -20.57
N ALA A 312 1.43 19.79 -20.95
CA ALA A 312 2.73 20.46 -21.00
C ALA A 312 2.61 21.59 -22.03
N VAL A 313 2.83 22.85 -21.64
CA VAL A 313 2.62 24.01 -22.52
C VAL A 313 3.73 24.15 -23.55
N THR A 314 4.97 23.79 -23.19
CA THR A 314 6.11 23.66 -24.11
C THR A 314 6.80 22.33 -23.95
N ASN A 315 7.54 21.93 -24.97
CA ASN A 315 8.47 20.81 -24.96
C ASN A 315 9.79 21.22 -25.64
N ASP A 316 10.75 20.31 -25.79
CA ASP A 316 12.12 20.65 -26.20
C ASP A 316 12.77 21.73 -25.31
N VAL A 317 12.62 21.56 -23.99
CA VAL A 317 13.06 22.54 -23.01
C VAL A 317 13.89 21.85 -21.92
N SER A 318 14.93 22.51 -21.44
CA SER A 318 15.69 22.08 -20.29
C SER A 318 15.21 22.73 -18.99
N TRP A 319 15.49 22.11 -17.88
CA TRP A 319 15.22 22.68 -16.57
C TRP A 319 15.96 24.00 -16.36
N ASP A 320 17.23 24.07 -16.78
CA ASP A 320 18.05 25.29 -16.68
C ASP A 320 17.47 26.46 -17.48
N ALA A 321 16.91 26.21 -18.66
CA ALA A 321 16.23 27.24 -19.43
C ALA A 321 14.96 27.76 -18.72
N LEU A 322 14.18 26.86 -18.12
CA LEU A 322 13.01 27.20 -17.32
C LEU A 322 13.40 27.99 -16.06
N ASN A 323 14.47 27.56 -15.37
CA ASN A 323 14.97 28.24 -14.20
C ASN A 323 15.49 29.64 -14.52
N THR A 324 16.24 29.80 -15.60
CA THR A 324 16.71 31.10 -16.08
C THR A 324 15.55 32.05 -16.42
N ALA A 325 14.43 31.50 -16.91
CA ALA A 325 13.22 32.27 -17.18
C ALA A 325 12.38 32.58 -15.92
N GLY A 326 12.80 32.09 -14.75
CA GLY A 326 12.10 32.24 -13.45
C GLY A 326 10.89 31.31 -13.29
N LEU A 327 10.73 30.31 -14.15
CA LEU A 327 9.54 29.49 -14.22
C LEU A 327 9.59 28.22 -13.33
N ILE A 328 10.72 27.92 -12.73
CA ILE A 328 10.81 26.78 -11.81
C ILE A 328 10.26 27.13 -10.43
N PHE A 329 10.77 28.19 -9.81
CA PHE A 329 10.41 28.54 -8.43
C PHE A 329 9.33 29.63 -8.32
N GLY A 330 9.01 30.30 -9.42
CA GLY A 330 7.89 31.23 -9.50
C GLY A 330 8.19 32.53 -10.24
N LYS A 331 7.24 32.89 -11.08
CA LYS A 331 7.21 34.14 -11.82
C LYS A 331 5.85 34.79 -11.60
N ASP A 332 5.85 36.07 -11.30
CA ASP A 332 4.61 36.85 -11.18
C ASP A 332 3.82 36.81 -12.49
N TYR A 333 2.54 36.55 -12.35
CA TYR A 333 1.59 36.51 -13.45
C TYR A 333 0.24 37.08 -12.99
N SER A 334 -0.37 37.94 -13.78
CA SER A 334 -1.69 38.51 -13.46
C SER A 334 -2.65 38.26 -14.62
N ALA A 335 -3.86 37.81 -14.31
CA ALA A 335 -4.94 37.63 -15.25
C ALA A 335 -6.29 37.97 -14.61
N GLY A 336 -7.17 38.66 -15.33
CA GLY A 336 -8.49 39.01 -14.82
C GLY A 336 -8.51 39.84 -13.53
N GLY A 337 -7.42 40.55 -13.24
CA GLY A 337 -7.25 41.31 -11.99
C GLY A 337 -6.85 40.45 -10.79
N VAL A 338 -6.55 39.17 -10.99
CA VAL A 338 -6.05 38.25 -9.99
C VAL A 338 -4.56 38.04 -10.18
N ASP A 339 -3.81 38.03 -9.07
CA ASP A 339 -2.36 37.79 -9.07
C ASP A 339 -2.07 36.33 -8.76
N TYR A 340 -1.17 35.76 -9.54
CA TYR A 340 -0.74 34.37 -9.46
C TYR A 340 0.78 34.25 -9.43
N THR A 341 1.29 33.15 -8.91
CA THR A 341 2.63 32.67 -9.21
C THR A 341 2.55 31.56 -10.26
N LEU A 342 3.15 31.79 -11.42
CA LEU A 342 3.32 30.80 -12.49
C LEU A 342 4.64 30.03 -12.27
N ARG A 343 4.60 28.72 -12.06
CA ARG A 343 5.78 27.94 -11.73
C ARG A 343 5.64 26.44 -12.05
N ALA A 344 6.75 25.69 -11.93
CA ALA A 344 6.70 24.24 -11.87
C ALA A 344 6.07 23.78 -10.53
N PRO A 345 5.36 22.65 -10.49
CA PRO A 345 4.94 22.03 -9.25
C PRO A 345 6.12 21.37 -8.52
N SER A 346 6.02 21.20 -7.19
CA SER A 346 6.85 20.22 -6.48
C SER A 346 6.42 18.80 -6.85
N VAL A 347 7.39 17.86 -6.94
CA VAL A 347 7.16 16.51 -7.49
C VAL A 347 7.84 15.40 -6.68
N GLY A 348 8.57 15.76 -5.63
CA GLY A 348 9.41 14.85 -4.84
C GLY A 348 10.78 14.60 -5.44
N SER A 349 11.78 14.45 -4.56
CA SER A 349 13.20 14.26 -4.91
C SER A 349 13.59 12.80 -5.14
N GLY A 350 12.73 11.87 -4.81
CA GLY A 350 12.84 10.44 -5.02
C GLY A 350 11.51 9.85 -5.43
N TYR A 351 11.41 8.52 -5.51
CA TYR A 351 10.17 7.83 -5.87
C TYR A 351 9.98 6.56 -5.03
N THR A 352 8.75 6.06 -4.96
CA THR A 352 8.36 4.95 -4.07
C THR A 352 8.43 3.57 -4.71
N GLY A 353 8.79 3.42 -6.00
CA GLY A 353 8.98 2.08 -6.49
C GLY A 353 8.49 1.74 -7.89
N SER A 354 7.41 0.98 -8.13
CA SER A 354 7.06 0.43 -9.44
C SER A 354 6.19 1.36 -10.29
N ASP A 355 6.20 1.15 -11.61
CA ASP A 355 5.47 1.95 -12.61
C ASP A 355 4.00 2.21 -12.29
N ASP A 356 3.35 1.30 -11.55
CA ASP A 356 1.92 1.36 -11.24
C ASP A 356 1.61 2.18 -9.98
N SER A 357 2.59 2.37 -9.11
CA SER A 357 2.44 3.07 -7.83
C SER A 357 3.47 4.17 -7.62
N GLU A 358 4.18 4.58 -8.69
CA GLU A 358 5.23 5.60 -8.57
C GLU A 358 4.64 6.91 -8.09
N ARG A 359 5.18 7.36 -6.97
CA ARG A 359 4.92 8.65 -6.35
C ARG A 359 6.24 9.32 -6.06
N GLY A 360 6.21 10.62 -5.97
CA GLY A 360 7.37 11.35 -5.47
C GLY A 360 7.55 11.13 -3.97
N THR A 361 8.78 11.11 -3.51
CA THR A 361 9.09 11.22 -2.08
C THR A 361 9.87 12.51 -1.83
N PRO A 362 9.45 13.36 -0.91
CA PRO A 362 8.25 13.30 -0.03
C PRO A 362 6.92 13.29 -0.80
N GLN A 363 5.93 12.54 -0.29
CA GLN A 363 4.60 12.44 -0.91
C GLN A 363 3.75 13.71 -0.73
N SER A 364 4.06 14.55 0.27
CA SER A 364 3.43 15.87 0.45
C SER A 364 3.89 16.91 -0.58
N ASN A 365 4.25 16.47 -1.80
CA ASN A 365 4.48 17.34 -2.94
C ASN A 365 3.15 17.66 -3.66
N GLU A 366 3.14 18.76 -4.40
CA GLU A 366 1.93 19.25 -5.07
C GLU A 366 1.39 18.30 -6.13
N TRP A 367 2.28 17.66 -6.91
CA TRP A 367 1.85 16.75 -7.96
C TRP A 367 1.06 15.58 -7.40
N ASP A 368 1.56 14.93 -6.35
CA ASP A 368 0.88 13.80 -5.74
C ASP A 368 -0.37 14.24 -4.96
N ALA A 369 -0.35 15.40 -4.29
CA ALA A 369 -1.54 15.97 -3.65
C ALA A 369 -2.67 16.26 -4.64
N ILE A 370 -2.36 16.79 -5.83
CA ILE A 370 -3.33 17.00 -6.92
C ILE A 370 -3.84 15.66 -7.46
N LEU A 371 -2.94 14.70 -7.66
CA LEU A 371 -3.27 13.37 -8.17
C LEU A 371 -4.20 12.61 -7.20
N ASP A 372 -3.91 12.64 -5.91
CA ASP A 372 -4.71 11.98 -4.88
C ASP A 372 -6.09 12.62 -4.76
N LYS A 373 -6.16 13.94 -4.77
CA LYS A 373 -7.43 14.68 -4.72
C LYS A 373 -8.31 14.40 -5.94
N ALA A 374 -7.72 14.19 -7.09
CA ALA A 374 -8.42 13.88 -8.32
C ALA A 374 -8.96 12.45 -8.37
N ASN A 375 -8.49 11.56 -7.50
CA ASN A 375 -8.78 10.11 -7.53
C ASN A 375 -8.66 9.53 -8.96
N GLN A 376 -7.56 9.87 -9.64
CA GLN A 376 -7.35 9.63 -11.07
C GLN A 376 -6.85 8.21 -11.31
N ASP A 377 -7.43 7.52 -12.30
CA ASP A 377 -6.81 6.32 -12.86
C ASP A 377 -5.51 6.74 -13.59
N TRP A 378 -4.39 6.16 -13.18
CA TRP A 378 -3.07 6.46 -13.74
C TRP A 378 -2.92 6.13 -15.23
N LYS A 379 -3.73 5.21 -15.76
CA LYS A 379 -3.74 4.79 -17.17
C LYS A 379 -4.59 5.70 -18.07
N ASP A 380 -5.57 6.38 -17.48
CA ASP A 380 -6.43 7.27 -18.24
C ASP A 380 -5.78 8.64 -18.38
N ASN A 381 -5.45 9.03 -19.61
CA ASN A 381 -4.83 10.33 -19.89
C ASN A 381 -5.84 11.45 -20.13
N THR A 382 -7.12 11.22 -19.90
CA THR A 382 -8.21 12.17 -20.13
C THR A 382 -9.02 12.49 -18.88
N SER A 383 -8.96 11.66 -17.84
CA SER A 383 -9.67 11.85 -16.58
C SER A 383 -8.80 12.51 -15.51
N GLY A 384 -9.44 13.05 -14.49
CA GLY A 384 -8.78 13.68 -13.35
C GLY A 384 -8.19 15.06 -13.65
N TYR A 385 -7.39 15.58 -12.70
CA TYR A 385 -6.81 16.93 -12.80
C TYR A 385 -5.50 16.92 -13.57
N ILE A 386 -4.71 15.87 -13.49
CA ILE A 386 -3.50 15.67 -14.27
C ILE A 386 -3.83 14.76 -15.43
N LYS A 387 -3.94 15.32 -16.62
CA LYS A 387 -4.34 14.62 -17.85
C LYS A 387 -3.48 15.08 -19.03
N ASN A 388 -3.66 14.46 -20.22
CA ASN A 388 -2.95 14.81 -21.46
C ASN A 388 -1.42 14.80 -21.28
N TRP A 389 -0.87 13.78 -20.61
CA TRP A 389 0.60 13.64 -20.46
C TRP A 389 1.28 13.14 -21.74
N SER A 390 0.64 12.27 -22.53
CA SER A 390 0.97 11.84 -23.91
C SER A 390 2.45 11.94 -24.29
N ASP A 391 3.27 11.04 -23.74
CA ASP A 391 4.71 10.97 -23.97
C ASP A 391 5.48 12.26 -23.64
N LYS A 392 4.99 13.05 -22.70
CA LYS A 392 5.67 14.24 -22.21
C LYS A 392 5.92 14.14 -20.71
N TYR A 393 7.20 14.14 -20.32
CA TYR A 393 7.57 14.46 -18.95
C TYR A 393 7.41 15.95 -18.70
N SER A 394 7.18 16.29 -17.45
CA SER A 394 7.20 17.68 -16.98
C SER A 394 8.23 17.83 -15.88
N PHE A 395 9.12 18.81 -16.01
CA PHE A 395 10.06 19.15 -14.96
C PHE A 395 9.33 19.68 -13.72
N GLY A 396 9.76 19.20 -12.56
CA GLY A 396 9.36 19.73 -11.26
C GLY A 396 10.39 20.68 -10.65
N GLN A 397 10.09 21.16 -9.44
CA GLN A 397 11.01 22.01 -8.66
C GLN A 397 12.16 21.21 -8.05
N ASP A 398 11.93 19.93 -7.73
CA ASP A 398 12.82 19.13 -6.91
C ASP A 398 14.06 18.66 -7.66
N ASN A 399 15.23 18.78 -7.01
CA ASN A 399 16.42 18.06 -7.42
C ASN A 399 16.29 16.58 -7.02
N TYR A 400 16.87 15.70 -7.81
CA TYR A 400 17.19 14.37 -7.33
C TYR A 400 18.32 14.46 -6.27
N ALA A 401 18.51 13.41 -5.47
CA ALA A 401 19.58 13.36 -4.47
C ALA A 401 20.96 13.72 -5.03
N ASP A 402 21.18 13.50 -6.32
CA ASP A 402 22.30 14.00 -7.11
C ASP A 402 21.92 15.39 -7.67
N ALA A 403 22.58 16.44 -7.21
CA ALA A 403 22.25 17.83 -7.52
C ALA A 403 22.34 18.21 -9.02
N SER A 404 22.94 17.38 -9.87
CA SER A 404 23.01 17.60 -11.33
C SER A 404 21.71 17.22 -12.04
N ARG A 405 20.87 16.41 -11.39
CA ARG A 405 19.66 15.86 -12.00
C ARG A 405 18.39 16.41 -11.35
N ARG A 406 17.33 16.45 -12.14
CA ARG A 406 16.03 17.02 -11.78
C ARG A 406 14.95 15.97 -11.87
N ALA A 407 14.00 16.05 -10.94
CA ALA A 407 12.84 15.21 -10.94
C ALA A 407 11.85 15.63 -12.03
N VAL A 408 11.28 14.64 -12.72
CA VAL A 408 10.26 14.81 -13.75
C VAL A 408 9.09 13.87 -13.50
N ARG A 409 7.89 14.30 -13.92
CA ARG A 409 6.65 13.49 -13.81
C ARG A 409 5.96 13.37 -15.16
N GLY A 410 5.14 12.33 -15.30
CA GLY A 410 4.30 12.14 -16.47
C GLY A 410 4.87 11.14 -17.46
N TYR A 411 4.84 11.45 -18.75
CA TYR A 411 5.19 10.63 -19.91
C TYR A 411 4.02 9.75 -20.36
N ASN A 412 3.89 8.51 -19.88
CA ASN A 412 2.82 7.59 -20.23
C ASN A 412 1.77 7.42 -19.10
N SER A 413 2.01 8.04 -17.96
CA SER A 413 1.14 7.96 -16.79
C SER A 413 1.35 9.20 -15.91
N ALA A 414 0.28 9.69 -15.29
CA ALA A 414 0.38 10.78 -14.32
C ALA A 414 1.24 10.40 -13.10
N ARG A 415 1.32 9.11 -12.76
CA ARG A 415 2.11 8.61 -11.62
C ARG A 415 3.59 8.46 -11.93
N LEU A 416 3.98 8.28 -13.20
CA LEU A 416 5.36 8.01 -13.54
C LEU A 416 6.29 9.13 -13.06
N TRP A 417 7.30 8.72 -12.28
CA TRP A 417 8.37 9.58 -11.79
C TRP A 417 9.67 9.22 -12.51
N GLY A 418 10.52 10.19 -12.79
CA GLY A 418 11.80 9.97 -13.45
C GLY A 418 12.80 11.05 -13.13
N ILE A 419 14.02 10.89 -13.65
CA ILE A 419 15.14 11.85 -13.51
C ILE A 419 15.71 12.24 -14.85
N ARG A 420 16.11 13.50 -14.98
CA ARG A 420 16.79 14.03 -16.17
C ARG A 420 17.87 15.00 -15.75
N ASP A 421 18.91 15.14 -16.60
CA ASP A 421 19.91 16.17 -16.37
C ASP A 421 19.30 17.57 -16.53
N ALA A 422 19.76 18.52 -15.74
CA ALA A 422 19.20 19.89 -15.75
C ALA A 422 19.35 20.58 -17.10
N THR A 423 20.39 20.21 -17.87
CA THR A 423 20.67 20.73 -19.22
C THR A 423 19.97 19.96 -20.35
N ASP A 424 19.36 18.82 -20.04
CA ASP A 424 18.78 17.96 -21.08
C ASP A 424 17.53 18.60 -21.69
N SER A 425 17.47 18.65 -23.02
CA SER A 425 16.37 19.19 -23.80
C SER A 425 15.98 18.18 -24.88
N ARG A 426 14.79 17.65 -24.80
CA ARG A 426 14.28 16.59 -25.70
C ARG A 426 12.80 16.83 -26.03
N PRO A 427 12.31 16.32 -27.18
CA PRO A 427 10.90 16.44 -27.56
C PRO A 427 9.89 15.90 -26.53
N TYR A 428 10.34 15.02 -25.66
CA TYR A 428 9.52 14.44 -24.58
C TYR A 428 9.75 15.12 -23.20
N LEU A 429 10.60 16.14 -23.12
CA LEU A 429 10.82 16.93 -21.91
C LEU A 429 10.10 18.28 -22.07
N GLY A 430 9.23 18.59 -21.13
CA GLY A 430 8.34 19.72 -21.22
C GLY A 430 8.14 20.46 -19.91
N PHE A 431 7.31 21.47 -20.00
CA PHE A 431 6.90 22.31 -18.89
C PHE A 431 5.37 22.28 -18.73
N ARG A 432 4.90 21.75 -17.63
CA ARG A 432 3.49 21.77 -17.20
C ARG A 432 3.40 22.64 -15.95
N PRO A 433 3.04 23.91 -16.10
CA PRO A 433 2.98 24.82 -14.96
C PRO A 433 1.76 24.57 -14.08
N VAL A 434 1.91 25.06 -12.84
CA VAL A 434 0.81 25.40 -11.95
C VAL A 434 0.70 26.92 -11.81
N LEU A 435 -0.52 27.38 -11.51
CA LEU A 435 -0.82 28.74 -11.08
C LEU A 435 -1.30 28.69 -9.64
N GLU A 436 -0.54 29.29 -8.75
CA GLU A 436 -0.91 29.47 -7.35
C GLU A 436 -1.51 30.87 -7.18
N ILE A 437 -2.69 30.97 -6.58
CA ILE A 437 -3.32 32.26 -6.31
C ILE A 437 -2.55 32.95 -5.17
N LEU A 438 -2.08 34.16 -5.45
CA LEU A 438 -1.48 35.01 -4.43
C LEU A 438 -2.55 35.78 -3.65
N ASN A 439 -2.24 36.12 -2.41
CA ASN A 439 -3.12 36.91 -1.53
C ASN A 439 -4.53 36.33 -1.38
N ALA A 440 -4.62 35.00 -1.24
CA ALA A 440 -5.89 34.29 -1.01
C ALA A 440 -6.71 34.94 0.12
N ASP A 441 -6.04 35.44 1.17
CA ASP A 441 -6.68 36.15 2.30
C ASP A 441 -7.39 37.45 1.90
N THR A 442 -7.02 38.05 0.77
CA THR A 442 -7.64 39.30 0.23
C THR A 442 -8.62 39.04 -0.91
N LEU A 443 -8.67 37.80 -1.37
CA LEU A 443 -9.55 37.29 -2.42
C LEU A 443 -10.43 36.21 -1.80
N ASP A 444 -11.30 36.57 -0.83
CA ASP A 444 -12.24 35.60 -0.25
C ASP A 444 -13.05 34.88 -1.35
N SER A 445 -13.80 33.84 -0.98
CA SER A 445 -14.55 33.02 -1.92
C SER A 445 -15.46 33.81 -2.87
N ASP A 446 -15.89 34.98 -2.45
CA ASP A 446 -16.76 35.90 -3.23
C ASP A 446 -15.96 36.88 -4.10
N GLY A 447 -14.64 36.98 -3.86
CA GLY A 447 -13.72 37.85 -4.60
C GLY A 447 -13.41 37.40 -6.02
N LEU A 448 -13.73 36.16 -6.38
CA LEU A 448 -13.52 35.57 -7.71
C LEU A 448 -14.85 35.32 -8.42
N LYS A 449 -14.90 35.63 -9.71
CA LYS A 449 -16.04 35.32 -10.60
C LYS A 449 -15.56 34.59 -11.84
N VAL A 450 -16.45 33.77 -12.40
CA VAL A 450 -16.22 33.09 -13.67
C VAL A 450 -17.00 33.82 -14.77
N VAL A 451 -16.30 34.31 -15.78
CA VAL A 451 -16.87 34.83 -17.05
C VAL A 451 -16.87 33.69 -18.05
N THR A 452 -18.03 33.40 -18.61
CA THR A 452 -18.21 32.35 -19.61
C THR A 452 -18.30 33.01 -21.00
N LEU A 453 -17.40 32.61 -21.90
CA LEU A 453 -17.40 33.02 -23.31
C LEU A 453 -18.01 31.88 -24.13
N ASP A 454 -19.16 32.13 -24.74
CA ASP A 454 -19.76 31.22 -25.71
C ASP A 454 -19.01 31.37 -27.06
N LEU A 455 -18.56 30.25 -27.61
CA LEU A 455 -17.87 30.21 -28.89
C LEU A 455 -18.81 30.44 -30.09
N ASN A 456 -20.10 30.55 -29.84
CA ASN A 456 -21.14 30.86 -30.86
C ASN A 456 -21.01 29.97 -32.12
N GLY A 457 -20.82 28.67 -31.92
CA GLY A 457 -20.62 27.69 -32.99
C GLY A 457 -19.17 27.54 -33.46
N GLY A 458 -18.24 28.37 -32.95
CA GLY A 458 -16.81 28.19 -33.14
C GLY A 458 -16.26 27.02 -32.37
N LYS A 459 -14.96 26.75 -32.54
CA LYS A 459 -14.24 25.67 -31.80
C LYS A 459 -12.86 26.15 -31.34
N LEU A 460 -12.47 25.68 -30.16
CA LEU A 460 -11.11 25.81 -29.66
C LEU A 460 -10.51 24.42 -29.53
N GLY A 461 -9.42 24.10 -30.24
CA GLY A 461 -8.80 22.79 -30.22
C GLY A 461 -9.73 21.63 -30.61
N GLY A 462 -10.78 21.91 -31.42
CA GLY A 462 -11.79 20.91 -31.80
C GLY A 462 -12.99 20.82 -30.86
N SER A 463 -12.92 21.35 -29.63
CA SER A 463 -14.05 21.43 -28.68
C SER A 463 -14.91 22.66 -28.97
N SER A 464 -16.24 22.50 -28.83
CA SER A 464 -17.23 23.59 -28.85
C SER A 464 -17.62 24.07 -27.44
N ASP A 465 -16.96 23.58 -26.42
CA ASP A 465 -17.24 23.95 -25.03
C ASP A 465 -16.94 25.44 -24.80
N ALA A 466 -17.71 26.06 -23.90
CA ALA A 466 -17.50 27.43 -23.51
C ALA A 466 -16.16 27.64 -22.82
N ILE A 467 -15.56 28.81 -22.99
CA ILE A 467 -14.32 29.20 -22.31
C ILE A 467 -14.68 29.87 -21.00
N HIS A 468 -14.12 29.37 -19.91
CA HIS A 468 -14.31 29.95 -18.57
C HIS A 468 -13.04 30.71 -18.16
N ILE A 469 -13.19 31.99 -17.83
CA ILE A 469 -12.11 32.90 -17.43
C ILE A 469 -12.40 33.38 -16.01
N ILE A 470 -11.39 33.39 -15.17
CA ILE A 470 -11.49 33.86 -13.79
C ILE A 470 -11.18 35.36 -13.79
N VAL A 471 -12.03 36.13 -13.12
CA VAL A 471 -11.86 37.57 -12.93
C VAL A 471 -12.09 37.93 -11.44
N LYS A 472 -11.38 38.96 -11.00
CA LYS A 472 -11.62 39.56 -9.70
C LYS A 472 -12.94 40.33 -9.71
N THR A 473 -13.71 40.20 -8.64
CA THR A 473 -14.88 41.06 -8.41
C THR A 473 -14.42 42.49 -8.17
N GLY A 474 -14.97 43.44 -8.88
CA GLY A 474 -14.65 44.86 -8.73
C GLY A 474 -15.30 45.49 -7.49
#